data_911c2f66f0d3ba78077fe4f26827d067
#
_entry.id   911c2f66f0d3ba78077fe4f26827d067
#
_cell.length_a   1.000
_cell.length_b   1.000
_cell.length_c   1.000
_cell.angle_alpha   90.00
_cell.angle_beta   90.00
_cell.angle_gamma   90.00
#
_symmetry.space_group_name_H-M   'P 1'
#
loop_
_entity.id
_entity.type
_entity.pdbx_description
1 polymer ?
#
loop_
_entity_poly.entity_id
_entity_poly.type
_entity_poly.pdbx_seq_one_letter_code
_entity_poly.pdbx_strand_id
1 'polypeptide(L)'
;MERPIGVTILSIGMIVAGLGFAAAGAIFFFMGSTGATATAPTSGAMATLLAALGAAGGVIFLLFGALHMVLAIAIFQLRNIARVLTIFLFLLIAAGSCLGLVATLISYSHAGLLWNVSILVLDLLVVWYLLRSSTKEAFHA
;
A
#
# COMPACT_ATOMS: atom_id res chain seq x y z
N MET A 1 -27.12 14.50 -4.53
CA MET A 1 -25.83 15.18 -4.31
C MET A 1 -24.82 14.66 -5.33
N GLU A 2 -24.14 15.58 -6.03
CA GLU A 2 -23.12 15.20 -6.99
C GLU A 2 -21.84 14.82 -6.24
N ARG A 3 -21.24 13.66 -6.61
CA ARG A 3 -19.99 13.22 -6.02
C ARG A 3 -18.84 14.08 -6.56
N PRO A 4 -17.93 14.56 -5.70
CA PRO A 4 -16.74 15.24 -6.17
C PRO A 4 -15.91 14.28 -7.06
N ILE A 5 -15.54 14.74 -8.24
CA ILE A 5 -14.76 13.96 -9.23
C ILE A 5 -13.49 13.38 -8.60
N GLY A 6 -12.82 14.16 -7.71
CA GLY A 6 -11.62 13.69 -7.02
C GLY A 6 -11.84 12.48 -6.12
N VAL A 7 -13.02 12.32 -5.50
CA VAL A 7 -13.37 11.12 -4.72
C VAL A 7 -13.44 9.88 -5.61
N THR A 8 -14.02 10.04 -6.80
CA THR A 8 -14.10 8.94 -7.78
C THR A 8 -12.70 8.54 -8.28
N ILE A 9 -11.87 9.52 -8.64
CA ILE A 9 -10.48 9.27 -9.08
C ILE A 9 -9.68 8.58 -7.97
N LEU A 10 -9.80 9.06 -6.73
CA LEU A 10 -9.12 8.45 -5.58
C LEU A 10 -9.57 7.00 -5.37
N SER A 11 -10.88 6.73 -5.41
CA SER A 11 -11.40 5.36 -5.26
C SER A 11 -10.89 4.42 -6.34
N ILE A 12 -10.86 4.86 -7.60
CA ILE A 12 -10.31 4.06 -8.71
C ILE A 12 -8.81 3.82 -8.49
N GLY A 13 -8.04 4.86 -8.12
CA GLY A 13 -6.62 4.73 -7.83
C GLY A 13 -6.34 3.72 -6.70
N MET A 14 -7.15 3.75 -5.64
CA MET A 14 -7.04 2.79 -4.54
C MET A 14 -7.41 1.37 -4.95
N ILE A 15 -8.38 1.17 -5.85
CA ILE A 15 -8.69 -0.17 -6.39
C ILE A 15 -7.49 -0.70 -7.18
N VAL A 16 -6.92 0.12 -8.08
CA VAL A 16 -5.77 -0.27 -8.88
C VAL A 16 -4.57 -0.60 -7.98
N ALA A 17 -4.28 0.24 -6.99
CA ALA A 17 -3.23 -0.03 -6.01
C ALA A 17 -3.50 -1.31 -5.21
N GLY A 18 -4.74 -1.53 -4.77
CA GLY A 18 -5.15 -2.73 -4.06
C GLY A 18 -4.96 -4.01 -4.88
N LEU A 19 -5.30 -3.98 -6.17
CA LEU A 19 -5.03 -5.09 -7.09
C LEU A 19 -3.53 -5.32 -7.29
N GLY A 20 -2.73 -4.25 -7.39
CA GLY A 20 -1.28 -4.33 -7.46
C GLY A 20 -0.67 -5.00 -6.24
N PHE A 21 -1.09 -4.59 -5.03
CA PHE A 21 -0.65 -5.22 -3.78
C PHE A 21 -1.09 -6.69 -3.69
N ALA A 22 -2.32 -7.01 -4.10
CA ALA A 22 -2.80 -8.39 -4.11
C ALA A 22 -2.00 -9.27 -5.08
N ALA A 23 -1.71 -8.78 -6.28
CA ALA A 23 -0.88 -9.50 -7.25
C ALA A 23 0.55 -9.70 -6.72
N ALA A 24 1.19 -8.66 -6.19
CA ALA A 24 2.51 -8.76 -5.57
C ALA A 24 2.49 -9.73 -4.39
N GLY A 25 1.47 -9.68 -3.54
CA GLY A 25 1.28 -10.58 -2.42
C GLY A 25 1.18 -12.05 -2.86
N ALA A 26 0.41 -12.33 -3.90
CA ALA A 26 0.31 -13.67 -4.48
C ALA A 26 1.67 -14.15 -5.00
N ILE A 27 2.39 -13.30 -5.75
CA ILE A 27 3.73 -13.65 -6.26
C ILE A 27 4.68 -13.97 -5.11
N PHE A 28 4.79 -13.11 -4.09
CA PHE A 28 5.66 -13.34 -2.95
C PHE A 28 5.28 -14.59 -2.15
N PHE A 29 3.97 -14.83 -1.97
CA PHE A 29 3.48 -16.02 -1.30
C PHE A 29 3.89 -17.29 -2.04
N PHE A 30 3.66 -17.37 -3.36
CA PHE A 30 4.02 -18.53 -4.17
C PHE A 30 5.53 -18.69 -4.29
N MET A 31 6.29 -17.61 -4.50
CA MET A 31 7.76 -17.69 -4.56
C MET A 31 8.36 -18.09 -3.21
N GLY A 32 7.81 -17.60 -2.09
CA GLY A 32 8.23 -18.00 -0.77
C GLY A 32 7.94 -19.49 -0.49
N SER A 33 6.75 -19.97 -0.88
CA SER A 33 6.35 -21.37 -0.67
C SER A 33 7.09 -22.36 -1.58
N THR A 34 7.41 -21.97 -2.83
CA THR A 34 8.09 -22.84 -3.81
C THR A 34 9.62 -22.70 -3.77
N GLY A 35 10.15 -21.55 -3.42
CA GLY A 35 11.58 -21.28 -3.32
C GLY A 35 12.28 -22.13 -2.24
N ALA A 36 11.54 -22.56 -1.23
CA ALA A 36 12.05 -23.51 -0.22
C ALA A 36 12.35 -24.90 -0.77
N THR A 37 11.78 -25.26 -1.94
CA THR A 37 11.91 -26.62 -2.49
C THR A 37 12.85 -26.71 -3.69
N ALA A 38 13.22 -25.60 -4.34
CA ALA A 38 13.77 -25.69 -5.70
C ALA A 38 15.28 -25.41 -5.86
N THR A 39 15.98 -24.72 -4.97
CA THR A 39 17.31 -24.20 -5.36
C THR A 39 18.40 -24.12 -4.30
N ALA A 40 18.41 -24.87 -3.22
CA ALA A 40 19.52 -24.73 -2.29
C ALA A 40 20.22 -26.04 -1.93
N PRO A 41 21.51 -26.22 -2.31
CA PRO A 41 22.39 -27.14 -1.61
C PRO A 41 22.67 -26.68 -0.15
N THR A 42 22.22 -25.50 0.23
CA THR A 42 22.18 -25.02 1.63
C THR A 42 20.87 -25.47 2.27
N SER A 43 20.70 -26.79 2.40
CA SER A 43 19.69 -27.41 3.25
C SER A 43 19.92 -26.98 4.68
N GLY A 44 19.18 -25.98 5.15
CA GLY A 44 19.36 -25.50 6.49
C GLY A 44 18.25 -24.53 6.92
N ALA A 45 18.22 -24.25 8.21
CA ALA A 45 17.30 -23.33 8.86
C ALA A 45 17.14 -21.98 8.13
N MET A 46 18.19 -21.50 7.43
CA MET A 46 18.18 -20.23 6.69
C MET A 46 17.23 -20.27 5.49
N ALA A 47 17.22 -21.37 4.70
CA ALA A 47 16.31 -21.49 3.55
C ALA A 47 14.85 -21.54 4.01
N THR A 48 14.56 -22.27 5.09
CA THR A 48 13.24 -22.33 5.71
C THR A 48 12.81 -20.96 6.24
N LEU A 49 13.72 -20.23 6.87
CA LEU A 49 13.44 -18.88 7.37
C LEU A 49 13.10 -17.90 6.23
N LEU A 50 13.90 -17.90 5.16
CA LEU A 50 13.66 -17.03 3.99
C LEU A 50 12.33 -17.36 3.30
N ALA A 51 11.98 -18.63 3.20
CA ALA A 51 10.70 -19.07 2.67
C ALA A 51 9.53 -18.62 3.53
N ALA A 52 9.65 -18.77 4.86
CA ALA A 52 8.64 -18.32 5.81
C ALA A 52 8.47 -16.80 5.77
N LEU A 53 9.55 -16.03 5.69
CA LEU A 53 9.51 -14.57 5.54
C LEU A 53 8.87 -14.14 4.22
N GLY A 54 9.16 -14.85 3.12
CA GLY A 54 8.53 -14.60 1.81
C GLY A 54 7.02 -14.86 1.85
N ALA A 55 6.60 -15.99 2.40
CA ALA A 55 5.19 -16.33 2.54
C ALA A 55 4.45 -15.36 3.49
N ALA A 56 5.05 -15.02 4.62
CA ALA A 56 4.47 -14.03 5.55
C ALA A 56 4.35 -12.65 4.91
N GLY A 57 5.38 -12.20 4.19
CA GLY A 57 5.34 -10.96 3.40
C GLY A 57 4.21 -10.99 2.37
N GLY A 58 4.05 -12.10 1.65
CA GLY A 58 2.96 -12.29 0.69
C GLY A 58 1.58 -12.13 1.32
N VAL A 59 1.35 -12.73 2.50
CA VAL A 59 0.08 -12.58 3.25
C VAL A 59 -0.15 -11.12 3.64
N ILE A 60 0.87 -10.42 4.14
CA ILE A 60 0.77 -9.00 4.51
C ILE A 60 0.36 -8.16 3.28
N PHE A 61 0.98 -8.37 2.11
CA PHE A 61 0.62 -7.66 0.89
C PHE A 61 -0.81 -7.97 0.43
N LEU A 62 -1.27 -9.21 0.56
CA LEU A 62 -2.66 -9.60 0.26
C LEU A 62 -3.65 -8.88 1.18
N LEU A 63 -3.38 -8.82 2.47
CA LEU A 63 -4.22 -8.11 3.44
C LEU A 63 -4.23 -6.59 3.16
N PHE A 64 -3.09 -6.02 2.80
CA PHE A 64 -2.98 -4.62 2.40
C PHE A 64 -3.78 -4.32 1.13
N GLY A 65 -3.71 -5.21 0.13
CA GLY A 65 -4.51 -5.11 -1.08
C GLY A 65 -6.01 -5.15 -0.80
N ALA A 66 -6.45 -6.11 0.02
CA ALA A 66 -7.85 -6.23 0.43
C ALA A 66 -8.32 -4.98 1.20
N LEU A 67 -7.51 -4.46 2.12
CA LEU A 67 -7.82 -3.22 2.86
C LEU A 67 -7.99 -2.03 1.93
N HIS A 68 -7.11 -1.85 0.94
CA HIS A 68 -7.25 -0.78 -0.07
C HIS A 68 -8.56 -0.89 -0.86
N MET A 69 -8.95 -2.09 -1.27
CA MET A 69 -10.18 -2.32 -2.01
C MET A 69 -11.43 -2.01 -1.17
N VAL A 70 -11.46 -2.46 0.09
CA VAL A 70 -12.56 -2.18 1.02
C VAL A 70 -12.68 -0.67 1.29
N LEU A 71 -11.56 0.00 1.55
CA LEU A 71 -11.55 1.45 1.77
C LEU A 71 -11.94 2.23 0.50
N ALA A 72 -11.51 1.79 -0.68
CA ALA A 72 -11.91 2.39 -1.95
C ALA A 72 -13.43 2.36 -2.16
N ILE A 73 -14.06 1.21 -1.92
CA ILE A 73 -15.51 1.07 -2.00
C ILE A 73 -16.21 1.95 -0.96
N ALA A 74 -15.71 1.97 0.26
CA ALA A 74 -16.30 2.76 1.34
C ALA A 74 -16.13 4.28 1.13
N ILE A 75 -15.01 4.73 0.55
CA ILE A 75 -14.81 6.12 0.09
C ILE A 75 -15.77 6.45 -1.06
N PHE A 76 -15.92 5.53 -2.02
CA PHE A 76 -16.87 5.71 -3.11
C PHE A 76 -18.31 5.86 -2.60
N GLN A 77 -18.65 5.22 -1.47
CA GLN A 77 -19.94 5.39 -0.77
C GLN A 77 -20.00 6.66 0.12
N LEU A 78 -18.98 7.51 0.12
CA LEU A 78 -18.88 8.73 0.91
C LEU A 78 -18.99 8.50 2.44
N ARG A 79 -18.57 7.33 2.93
CA ARG A 79 -18.58 7.04 4.38
C ARG A 79 -17.49 7.83 5.09
N ASN A 80 -17.86 8.65 6.05
CA ASN A 80 -16.90 9.49 6.80
C ASN A 80 -15.82 8.66 7.53
N ILE A 81 -16.20 7.49 8.08
CA ILE A 81 -15.25 6.56 8.71
C ILE A 81 -14.17 6.12 7.71
N ALA A 82 -14.56 5.81 6.46
CA ALA A 82 -13.61 5.41 5.43
C ALA A 82 -12.61 6.52 5.11
N ARG A 83 -13.06 7.79 5.09
CA ARG A 83 -12.17 8.95 4.90
C ARG A 83 -11.09 8.99 6.00
N VAL A 84 -11.49 8.88 7.27
CA VAL A 84 -10.57 8.93 8.41
C VAL A 84 -9.58 7.75 8.37
N LEU A 85 -10.07 6.54 8.11
CA LEU A 85 -9.23 5.35 8.00
C LEU A 85 -8.25 5.46 6.82
N THR A 86 -8.69 6.03 5.70
CA THR A 86 -7.82 6.24 4.53
C THR A 86 -6.74 7.27 4.85
N ILE A 87 -7.06 8.38 5.52
CA ILE A 87 -6.05 9.36 5.95
C ILE A 87 -5.02 8.67 6.85
N PHE A 88 -5.46 7.88 7.82
CA PHE A 88 -4.57 7.15 8.73
C PHE A 88 -3.67 6.18 7.97
N LEU A 89 -4.24 5.40 7.02
CA LEU A 89 -3.50 4.46 6.19
C LEU A 89 -2.41 5.17 5.37
N PHE A 90 -2.75 6.26 4.67
CA PHE A 90 -1.79 6.99 3.85
C PHE A 90 -0.72 7.69 4.69
N LEU A 91 -1.04 8.17 5.90
CA LEU A 91 -0.03 8.68 6.84
C LEU A 91 0.94 7.57 7.30
N LEU A 92 0.44 6.35 7.52
CA LEU A 92 1.28 5.21 7.87
C LEU A 92 2.21 4.82 6.72
N ILE A 93 1.70 4.82 5.47
CA ILE A 93 2.52 4.55 4.27
C ILE A 93 3.57 5.66 4.09
N ALA A 94 3.18 6.93 4.25
CA ALA A 94 4.10 8.07 4.18
C ALA A 94 5.23 7.97 5.23
N ALA A 95 4.92 7.56 6.45
CA ALA A 95 5.93 7.30 7.48
C ALA A 95 6.89 6.17 7.06
N GLY A 96 6.37 5.08 6.48
CA GLY A 96 7.18 4.01 5.90
C GLY A 96 8.08 4.49 4.76
N SER A 97 7.54 5.34 3.87
CA SER A 97 8.32 5.96 2.77
C SER A 97 9.43 6.87 3.29
N CYS A 98 9.22 7.59 4.39
CA CYS A 98 10.28 8.37 5.04
C CYS A 98 11.42 7.48 5.55
N LEU A 99 11.11 6.34 6.17
CA LEU A 99 12.12 5.35 6.57
C LEU A 99 12.84 4.76 5.36
N GLY A 100 12.09 4.46 4.29
CA GLY A 100 12.63 4.01 3.01
C GLY A 100 13.59 5.04 2.38
N LEU A 101 13.29 6.33 2.48
CA LEU A 101 14.19 7.41 2.03
C LEU A 101 15.51 7.39 2.78
N VAL A 102 15.48 7.24 4.11
CA VAL A 102 16.71 7.14 4.90
C VAL A 102 17.54 5.93 4.46
N ALA A 103 16.91 4.78 4.28
CA ALA A 103 17.59 3.56 3.83
C ALA A 103 18.20 3.71 2.43
N THR A 104 17.49 4.36 1.49
CA THR A 104 17.98 4.59 0.13
C THR A 104 19.10 5.63 0.05
N LEU A 105 19.12 6.62 0.95
CA LEU A 105 20.23 7.57 1.09
C LEU A 105 21.49 6.87 1.59
N ILE A 106 21.37 5.98 2.58
CA ILE A 106 22.51 5.21 3.10
C ILE A 106 23.06 4.23 2.04
N SER A 107 22.20 3.63 1.23
CA SER A 107 22.58 2.67 0.18
C SER A 107 22.95 3.31 -1.18
N TYR A 108 22.91 4.65 -1.28
CA TYR A 108 23.15 5.41 -2.52
C TYR A 108 22.30 4.93 -3.72
N SER A 109 21.07 4.46 -3.47
CA SER A 109 20.17 3.94 -4.50
C SER A 109 19.33 5.05 -5.12
N HIS A 110 19.72 5.57 -6.29
CA HIS A 110 18.96 6.62 -7.00
C HIS A 110 17.53 6.15 -7.38
N ALA A 111 17.36 4.92 -7.82
CA ALA A 111 16.05 4.37 -8.16
C ALA A 111 15.14 4.26 -6.93
N GLY A 112 15.68 3.80 -5.80
CA GLY A 112 14.96 3.74 -4.53
C GLY A 112 14.58 5.12 -4.02
N LEU A 113 15.45 6.12 -4.20
CA LEU A 113 15.18 7.51 -3.82
C LEU A 113 13.97 8.05 -4.60
N LEU A 114 14.00 7.96 -5.93
CA LEU A 114 12.91 8.44 -6.79
C LEU A 114 11.60 7.74 -6.46
N TRP A 115 11.63 6.43 -6.20
CA TRP A 115 10.46 5.64 -5.83
C TRP A 115 9.84 6.13 -4.52
N ASN A 116 10.62 6.23 -3.45
CA ASN A 116 10.12 6.65 -2.14
C ASN A 116 9.63 8.10 -2.13
N VAL A 117 10.32 9.02 -2.83
CA VAL A 117 9.86 10.41 -2.97
C VAL A 117 8.52 10.46 -3.70
N SER A 118 8.36 9.71 -4.79
CA SER A 118 7.11 9.70 -5.57
C SER A 118 5.94 9.20 -4.73
N ILE A 119 6.12 8.11 -3.98
CA ILE A 119 5.09 7.59 -3.08
C ILE A 119 4.75 8.62 -2.02
N LEU A 120 5.75 9.18 -1.34
CA LEU A 120 5.54 10.17 -0.28
C LEU A 120 4.72 11.37 -0.77
N VAL A 121 5.06 11.91 -1.95
CA VAL A 121 4.33 13.04 -2.55
C VAL A 121 2.88 12.65 -2.84
N LEU A 122 2.65 11.48 -3.43
CA LEU A 122 1.30 11.00 -3.71
C LEU A 122 0.47 10.81 -2.43
N ASP A 123 1.05 10.22 -1.40
CA ASP A 123 0.39 10.00 -0.11
C ASP A 123 -0.02 11.32 0.54
N LEU A 124 0.89 12.31 0.55
CA LEU A 124 0.61 13.63 1.10
C LEU A 124 -0.45 14.38 0.29
N LEU A 125 -0.47 14.25 -1.02
CA LEU A 125 -1.51 14.82 -1.88
C LEU A 125 -2.88 14.21 -1.58
N VAL A 126 -2.97 12.89 -1.38
CA VAL A 126 -4.21 12.20 -1.00
C VAL A 126 -4.69 12.67 0.37
N VAL A 127 -3.80 12.74 1.35
CA VAL A 127 -4.13 13.23 2.70
C VAL A 127 -4.62 14.68 2.64
N TRP A 128 -3.89 15.55 1.94
CA TRP A 128 -4.29 16.94 1.75
C TRP A 128 -5.66 17.08 1.10
N TYR A 129 -5.92 16.29 0.02
CA TYR A 129 -7.21 16.29 -0.66
C TYR A 129 -8.35 15.87 0.27
N LEU A 130 -8.16 14.81 1.05
CA LEU A 130 -9.18 14.32 1.99
C LEU A 130 -9.41 15.24 3.19
N LEU A 131 -8.42 16.07 3.54
CA LEU A 131 -8.54 17.08 4.62
C LEU A 131 -9.21 18.37 4.16
N ARG A 132 -9.33 18.62 2.85
CA ARG A 132 -9.93 19.84 2.30
C ARG A 132 -11.40 19.96 2.73
N SER A 133 -11.85 21.19 3.06
CA SER A 133 -13.20 21.47 3.57
C SER A 133 -14.30 20.99 2.61
N SER A 134 -14.16 21.28 1.31
CA SER A 134 -15.12 20.84 0.29
C SER A 134 -15.26 19.32 0.20
N THR A 135 -14.17 18.57 0.46
CA THR A 135 -14.21 17.11 0.51
C THR A 135 -14.89 16.64 1.79
N LYS A 136 -14.59 17.29 2.94
CA LYS A 136 -15.24 16.97 4.23
C LYS A 136 -16.75 17.08 4.16
N GLU A 137 -17.25 18.16 3.59
CA GLU A 137 -18.69 18.41 3.43
C GLU A 137 -19.39 17.29 2.64
N ALA A 138 -18.76 16.78 1.59
CA ALA A 138 -19.30 15.68 0.81
C ALA A 138 -19.46 14.36 1.59
N PHE A 139 -18.66 14.17 2.66
CA PHE A 139 -18.73 12.97 3.53
C PHE A 139 -19.68 13.17 4.73
N HIS A 140 -20.18 14.37 4.97
CA HIS A 140 -21.11 14.68 6.06
C HIS A 140 -22.55 14.88 5.57
N ALA A 141 -22.76 14.91 4.27
CA ALA A 141 -24.07 15.04 3.63
C ALA A 141 -24.76 13.69 3.51
#